data_a9ad7d4f1a4be48911cde9e8ab0b2c01
#
_entry.id   a9ad7d4f1a4be48911cde9e8ab0b2c01
#
_cell.length_a   1.000
_cell.length_b   1.000
_cell.length_c   1.000
_cell.angle_alpha   90.00
_cell.angle_beta   90.00
_cell.angle_gamma   90.00
#
_symmetry.space_group_name_H-M   'P 1'
#
loop_
_entity.id
_entity.type
_entity.pdbx_description
1 polymer ?
#
loop_
_entity_poly.entity_id
_entity_poly.type
_entity_poly.pdbx_seq_one_letter_code
_entity_poly.pdbx_strand_id
1 'polypeptide(L)'
;MWDSYNIALYNINTCELVQDARGHWYACITVKEFPKIKCGDGQVGIDLGCKDAAVSSDGDQLQTKLTHQYAEKLAIAQRAKNKKRVKAIHAKIKNTRKDLTHKFTNKLVKANSLIVVGKIKSTSFTKGKLAKSVYDAGWFEIKRQLDYKCKHAGCHYIEVNEAYSTQTCSCCGSRQDSPKGRAGLGIRVWFCRSCKTTHQRDVNGAKNILAVGLGRLE
;
A
#
# COMPACT_ATOMS: atom_id res chain seq x y z
N MET A 1 -25.01 -19.68 6.31
CA MET A 1 -24.45 -18.43 5.81
C MET A 1 -23.89 -17.68 7.03
N TRP A 2 -22.61 -17.36 7.00
CA TRP A 2 -21.98 -16.62 8.12
C TRP A 2 -22.13 -15.13 7.86
N ASP A 3 -22.95 -14.45 8.62
CA ASP A 3 -23.18 -13.01 8.50
C ASP A 3 -22.42 -12.26 9.60
N SER A 4 -21.15 -11.93 9.30
CA SER A 4 -20.30 -11.15 10.22
C SER A 4 -20.63 -9.64 10.22
N TYR A 5 -21.52 -9.19 9.33
CA TYR A 5 -21.87 -7.77 9.16
C TYR A 5 -23.28 -7.44 9.61
N ASN A 6 -24.08 -8.44 10.01
CA ASN A 6 -25.49 -8.28 10.34
C ASN A 6 -26.28 -7.57 9.22
N ILE A 7 -26.31 -8.21 8.05
CA ILE A 7 -26.88 -7.66 6.80
C ILE A 7 -28.30 -7.13 6.98
N ALA A 8 -29.07 -7.69 7.92
CA ALA A 8 -30.42 -7.25 8.21
C ALA A 8 -30.51 -5.78 8.69
N LEU A 9 -29.39 -5.18 9.14
CA LEU A 9 -29.37 -3.79 9.59
C LEU A 9 -29.16 -2.78 8.44
N TYR A 10 -28.96 -3.26 7.19
CA TYR A 10 -28.63 -2.40 6.05
C TYR A 10 -29.72 -2.41 4.99
N ASN A 11 -29.92 -1.26 4.34
CA ASN A 11 -30.74 -1.15 3.13
C ASN A 11 -30.04 -1.81 1.95
N ILE A 12 -30.45 -3.02 1.59
CA ILE A 12 -29.88 -3.79 0.47
C ILE A 12 -30.31 -3.13 -0.84
N ASN A 13 -29.32 -2.88 -1.72
CA ASN A 13 -29.54 -2.36 -3.04
C ASN A 13 -29.56 -3.49 -4.09
N THR A 14 -28.45 -4.27 -4.16
CA THR A 14 -28.32 -5.40 -5.10
C THR A 14 -27.69 -6.59 -4.41
N CYS A 15 -28.03 -7.79 -4.92
CA CYS A 15 -27.37 -9.03 -4.55
C CYS A 15 -26.96 -9.78 -5.82
N GLU A 16 -25.68 -10.10 -5.94
CA GLU A 16 -25.12 -10.85 -7.05
C GLU A 16 -24.50 -12.14 -6.55
N LEU A 17 -24.71 -13.25 -7.27
CA LEU A 17 -24.03 -14.52 -7.00
C LEU A 17 -22.82 -14.62 -7.91
N VAL A 18 -21.63 -14.73 -7.31
CA VAL A 18 -20.35 -14.81 -8.02
C VAL A 18 -19.63 -16.09 -7.65
N GLN A 19 -19.14 -16.81 -8.67
CA GLN A 19 -18.27 -17.97 -8.48
C GLN A 19 -16.80 -17.59 -8.69
N ASP A 20 -15.94 -17.96 -7.74
CA ASP A 20 -14.50 -17.79 -7.90
C ASP A 20 -13.88 -18.86 -8.82
N ALA A 21 -12.62 -18.67 -9.22
CA ALA A 21 -11.88 -19.61 -10.09
C ALA A 21 -11.63 -20.99 -9.46
N ARG A 22 -11.97 -21.17 -8.18
CA ARG A 22 -11.86 -22.42 -7.42
C ARG A 22 -13.20 -23.13 -7.26
N GLY A 23 -14.30 -22.51 -7.74
CA GLY A 23 -15.66 -23.04 -7.65
C GLY A 23 -16.43 -22.67 -6.39
N HIS A 24 -15.90 -21.76 -5.55
CA HIS A 24 -16.63 -21.25 -4.37
C HIS A 24 -17.63 -20.17 -4.79
N TRP A 25 -18.83 -20.25 -4.23
CA TRP A 25 -19.89 -19.26 -4.45
C TRP A 25 -19.90 -18.21 -3.35
N TYR A 26 -20.13 -16.97 -3.76
CA TYR A 26 -20.23 -15.81 -2.87
C TYR A 26 -21.50 -15.03 -3.20
N ALA A 27 -22.23 -14.58 -2.20
CA ALA A 27 -23.25 -13.56 -2.35
C ALA A 27 -22.59 -12.19 -2.16
N CYS A 28 -22.54 -11.40 -3.23
CA CYS A 28 -22.04 -10.01 -3.19
C CYS A 28 -23.23 -9.08 -3.00
N ILE A 29 -23.34 -8.48 -1.82
CA ILE A 29 -24.46 -7.63 -1.45
C ILE A 29 -23.98 -6.18 -1.40
N THR A 30 -24.62 -5.29 -2.16
CA THR A 30 -24.40 -3.85 -2.06
C THR A 30 -25.47 -3.23 -1.19
N VAL A 31 -25.06 -2.25 -0.38
CA VAL A 31 -25.96 -1.52 0.51
C VAL A 31 -25.91 -0.03 0.19
N LYS A 32 -26.99 0.71 0.46
CA LYS A 32 -27.09 2.15 0.20
C LYS A 32 -26.37 3.01 1.23
N GLU A 33 -25.99 2.43 2.34
CA GLU A 33 -25.39 3.15 3.48
C GLU A 33 -23.89 2.92 3.55
N PHE A 34 -23.16 3.97 3.92
CA PHE A 34 -21.73 3.88 4.19
C PHE A 34 -21.49 3.54 5.67
N PRO A 35 -20.51 2.69 6.00
CA PRO A 35 -20.14 2.46 7.38
C PRO A 35 -19.70 3.79 8.02
N LYS A 36 -20.26 4.13 9.20
CA LYS A 36 -19.90 5.33 9.96
C LYS A 36 -18.55 5.10 10.66
N ILE A 37 -17.47 5.17 9.89
CA ILE A 37 -16.11 5.14 10.41
C ILE A 37 -15.69 6.59 10.60
N LYS A 38 -15.20 6.95 11.79
CA LYS A 38 -14.56 8.24 12.04
C LYS A 38 -13.06 8.11 11.83
N CYS A 39 -12.46 9.08 11.17
CA CYS A 39 -11.00 9.21 11.12
C CYS A 39 -10.45 9.76 12.44
N GLY A 40 -9.14 9.60 12.66
CA GLY A 40 -8.40 10.29 13.73
C GLY A 40 -7.97 11.69 13.30
N ASP A 41 -7.20 12.36 14.15
CA ASP A 41 -6.77 13.76 13.95
C ASP A 41 -5.34 13.87 13.40
N GLY A 42 -4.62 12.76 13.25
CA GLY A 42 -3.23 12.72 12.77
C GLY A 42 -3.09 13.09 11.31
N GLN A 43 -1.84 13.23 10.88
CA GLN A 43 -1.45 13.51 9.49
C GLN A 43 -0.29 12.58 9.13
N VAL A 44 -0.37 11.87 8.00
CA VAL A 44 0.63 10.89 7.62
C VAL A 44 0.99 10.99 6.14
N GLY A 45 2.28 10.87 5.84
CA GLY A 45 2.82 10.69 4.49
C GLY A 45 3.12 9.22 4.22
N ILE A 46 2.94 8.79 2.99
CA ILE A 46 3.17 7.41 2.54
C ILE A 46 4.10 7.40 1.35
N ASP A 47 5.25 6.76 1.52
CA ASP A 47 6.17 6.42 0.42
C ASP A 47 5.87 5.02 -0.08
N LEU A 48 5.66 4.87 -1.40
CA LEU A 48 5.37 3.59 -2.04
C LEU A 48 6.66 3.00 -2.63
N GLY A 49 6.96 1.77 -2.28
CA GLY A 49 8.21 1.12 -2.68
C GLY A 49 8.05 -0.30 -3.21
N CYS A 50 9.15 -0.86 -3.77
CA CYS A 50 9.18 -2.26 -4.21
C CYS A 50 9.65 -3.22 -3.12
N LYS A 51 10.43 -2.79 -2.14
CA LYS A 51 10.88 -3.64 -1.02
C LYS A 51 9.77 -3.76 0.02
N ASP A 52 9.40 -2.66 0.60
CA ASP A 52 8.20 -2.49 1.39
C ASP A 52 7.18 -1.80 0.51
N ALA A 53 5.97 -2.35 0.39
CA ALA A 53 4.98 -1.86 -0.56
C ALA A 53 4.51 -0.44 -0.23
N ALA A 54 4.54 -0.08 1.04
CA ALA A 54 4.31 1.24 1.56
C ALA A 54 5.03 1.44 2.91
N VAL A 55 5.56 2.63 3.13
CA VAL A 55 6.16 3.06 4.41
C VAL A 55 5.53 4.37 4.82
N SER A 56 5.08 4.48 6.07
CA SER A 56 4.52 5.71 6.61
C SER A 56 5.59 6.64 7.19
N SER A 57 5.27 7.92 7.34
CA SER A 57 6.11 8.90 8.03
C SER A 57 6.35 8.55 9.50
N ASP A 58 5.48 7.74 10.09
CA ASP A 58 5.54 7.27 11.48
C ASP A 58 6.36 5.97 11.62
N GLY A 59 6.82 5.39 10.49
CA GLY A 59 7.64 4.19 10.45
C GLY A 59 6.86 2.89 10.27
N ASP A 60 5.54 2.92 10.14
CA ASP A 60 4.76 1.72 9.81
C ASP A 60 5.07 1.22 8.40
N GLN A 61 5.17 -0.09 8.23
CA GLN A 61 5.55 -0.72 6.97
C GLN A 61 4.53 -1.76 6.52
N LEU A 62 4.22 -1.77 5.22
CA LEU A 62 3.42 -2.80 4.58
C LEU A 62 4.31 -3.70 3.72
N GLN A 63 4.42 -4.96 4.08
CA GLN A 63 5.15 -5.97 3.31
C GLN A 63 4.20 -6.91 2.57
N THR A 64 4.26 -6.90 1.25
CA THR A 64 3.38 -7.69 0.36
C THR A 64 4.12 -8.70 -0.51
N LYS A 65 5.42 -8.87 -0.34
CA LYS A 65 6.26 -9.82 -1.12
C LYS A 65 5.98 -11.29 -0.80
N LEU A 66 4.73 -11.70 -0.96
CA LEU A 66 4.28 -13.06 -0.66
C LEU A 66 4.66 -14.06 -1.74
N THR A 67 4.81 -13.64 -3.01
CA THR A 67 5.21 -14.54 -4.10
C THR A 67 6.52 -15.24 -3.84
N HIS A 68 7.49 -14.58 -3.20
CA HIS A 68 8.76 -15.22 -2.86
C HIS A 68 8.58 -16.33 -1.83
N GLN A 69 7.74 -16.13 -0.80
CA GLN A 69 7.46 -17.13 0.24
C GLN A 69 6.78 -18.39 -0.31
N TYR A 70 6.04 -18.27 -1.41
CA TYR A 70 5.33 -19.37 -2.05
C TYR A 70 6.02 -19.90 -3.31
N ALA A 71 7.18 -19.35 -3.70
CA ALA A 71 7.84 -19.66 -4.97
C ALA A 71 8.15 -21.15 -5.12
N GLU A 72 8.73 -21.79 -4.09
CA GLU A 72 9.06 -23.21 -4.10
C GLU A 72 7.80 -24.08 -4.22
N LYS A 73 6.79 -23.81 -3.38
CA LYS A 73 5.51 -24.56 -3.41
C LYS A 73 4.82 -24.44 -4.75
N LEU A 74 4.91 -23.26 -5.37
CA LEU A 74 4.36 -22.98 -6.68
C LEU A 74 5.12 -23.77 -7.77
N ALA A 75 6.45 -23.75 -7.73
CA ALA A 75 7.30 -24.48 -8.67
C ALA A 75 7.08 -26.01 -8.62
N ILE A 76 6.94 -26.58 -7.42
CA ILE A 76 6.60 -28.01 -7.24
C ILE A 76 5.24 -28.32 -7.87
N ALA A 77 4.21 -27.50 -7.57
CA ALA A 77 2.87 -27.72 -8.10
C ALA A 77 2.80 -27.56 -9.64
N GLN A 78 3.59 -26.65 -10.20
CA GLN A 78 3.71 -26.43 -11.65
C GLN A 78 4.40 -27.60 -12.34
N ARG A 79 5.53 -28.10 -11.81
CA ARG A 79 6.24 -29.27 -12.32
C ARG A 79 5.36 -30.52 -12.31
N ALA A 80 4.57 -30.70 -11.25
CA ALA A 80 3.59 -31.79 -11.13
C ALA A 80 2.33 -31.57 -12.00
N LYS A 81 2.25 -30.50 -12.80
CA LYS A 81 1.08 -30.13 -13.62
C LYS A 81 -0.23 -30.06 -12.81
N ASN A 82 -0.16 -29.88 -11.50
CA ASN A 82 -1.32 -29.82 -10.61
C ASN A 82 -1.99 -28.44 -10.66
N LYS A 83 -2.83 -28.23 -11.67
CA LYS A 83 -3.55 -26.95 -11.91
C LYS A 83 -4.40 -26.52 -10.71
N LYS A 84 -5.04 -27.46 -10.01
CA LYS A 84 -5.87 -27.16 -8.82
C LYS A 84 -5.01 -26.57 -7.70
N ARG A 85 -3.85 -27.16 -7.43
CA ARG A 85 -2.91 -26.68 -6.41
C ARG A 85 -2.32 -25.31 -6.78
N VAL A 86 -1.95 -25.10 -8.04
CA VAL A 86 -1.44 -23.82 -8.55
C VAL A 86 -2.47 -22.71 -8.32
N LYS A 87 -3.74 -22.93 -8.72
CA LYS A 87 -4.85 -21.97 -8.46
C LYS A 87 -5.03 -21.68 -6.98
N ALA A 88 -4.96 -22.68 -6.10
CA ALA A 88 -5.08 -22.51 -4.66
C ALA A 88 -3.95 -21.65 -4.07
N ILE A 89 -2.70 -21.85 -4.52
CA ILE A 89 -1.55 -21.05 -4.06
C ILE A 89 -1.72 -19.59 -4.51
N HIS A 90 -2.07 -19.32 -5.76
CA HIS A 90 -2.31 -17.96 -6.25
C HIS A 90 -3.46 -17.27 -5.50
N ALA A 91 -4.56 -17.98 -5.24
CA ALA A 91 -5.67 -17.45 -4.45
C ALA A 91 -5.23 -17.09 -3.03
N LYS A 92 -4.40 -17.93 -2.39
CA LYS A 92 -3.86 -17.66 -1.05
C LYS A 92 -2.98 -16.41 -1.05
N ILE A 93 -2.06 -16.28 -2.02
CA ILE A 93 -1.21 -15.07 -2.17
C ILE A 93 -2.07 -13.82 -2.32
N LYS A 94 -3.06 -13.85 -3.25
CA LYS A 94 -3.98 -12.73 -3.49
C LYS A 94 -4.74 -12.34 -2.23
N ASN A 95 -5.35 -13.30 -1.54
CA ASN A 95 -6.17 -13.03 -0.36
C ASN A 95 -5.35 -12.52 0.82
N THR A 96 -4.17 -13.11 1.07
CA THR A 96 -3.27 -12.63 2.13
C THR A 96 -2.80 -11.21 1.85
N ARG A 97 -2.41 -10.89 0.60
CA ARG A 97 -2.03 -9.52 0.22
C ARG A 97 -3.18 -8.54 0.46
N LYS A 98 -4.39 -8.91 0.03
CA LYS A 98 -5.58 -8.08 0.23
C LYS A 98 -5.84 -7.82 1.71
N ASP A 99 -5.78 -8.83 2.56
CA ASP A 99 -5.96 -8.72 4.00
C ASP A 99 -4.93 -7.79 4.66
N LEU A 100 -3.63 -7.98 4.35
CA LEU A 100 -2.56 -7.11 4.85
C LEU A 100 -2.77 -5.66 4.43
N THR A 101 -3.13 -5.42 3.16
CA THR A 101 -3.43 -4.07 2.66
C THR A 101 -4.62 -3.47 3.38
N HIS A 102 -5.70 -4.24 3.61
CA HIS A 102 -6.87 -3.76 4.35
C HIS A 102 -6.53 -3.39 5.81
N LYS A 103 -5.71 -4.20 6.49
CA LYS A 103 -5.28 -3.94 7.87
C LYS A 103 -4.45 -2.67 7.95
N PHE A 104 -3.48 -2.51 7.05
CA PHE A 104 -2.62 -1.33 6.97
C PHE A 104 -3.44 -0.05 6.69
N THR A 105 -4.25 -0.06 5.63
CA THR A 105 -5.05 1.12 5.25
C THR A 105 -6.12 1.47 6.29
N ASN A 106 -6.72 0.47 6.98
CA ASN A 106 -7.64 0.71 8.08
C ASN A 106 -6.95 1.37 9.27
N LYS A 107 -5.72 0.92 9.62
CA LYS A 107 -4.92 1.54 10.68
C LYS A 107 -4.67 3.01 10.39
N LEU A 108 -4.24 3.32 9.17
CA LEU A 108 -3.93 4.70 8.74
C LEU A 108 -5.17 5.60 8.80
N VAL A 109 -6.30 5.15 8.23
CA VAL A 109 -7.54 5.96 8.20
C VAL A 109 -8.10 6.18 9.61
N LYS A 110 -8.02 5.20 10.49
CA LYS A 110 -8.47 5.35 11.89
C LYS A 110 -7.62 6.34 12.69
N ALA A 111 -6.35 6.50 12.35
CA ALA A 111 -5.42 7.36 13.09
C ALA A 111 -5.33 8.80 12.55
N ASN A 112 -5.68 9.02 11.27
CA ASN A 112 -5.33 10.25 10.59
C ASN A 112 -6.53 10.94 9.91
N SER A 113 -6.54 12.27 9.97
CA SER A 113 -7.45 13.15 9.22
C SER A 113 -6.92 13.50 7.84
N LEU A 114 -5.61 13.40 7.63
CA LEU A 114 -4.94 13.65 6.34
C LEU A 114 -3.98 12.51 6.00
N ILE A 115 -4.12 11.94 4.80
CA ILE A 115 -3.22 10.93 4.25
C ILE A 115 -2.68 11.42 2.92
N VAL A 116 -1.37 11.61 2.85
CA VAL A 116 -0.65 12.07 1.65
C VAL A 116 0.16 10.93 1.07
N VAL A 117 -0.02 10.63 -0.21
CA VAL A 117 0.67 9.52 -0.89
C VAL A 117 1.50 10.03 -2.06
N GLY A 118 2.70 9.48 -2.24
CA GLY A 118 3.55 9.77 -3.39
C GLY A 118 2.91 9.29 -4.70
N LYS A 119 2.91 10.13 -5.73
CA LYS A 119 2.33 9.84 -7.04
C LYS A 119 3.31 9.05 -7.91
N ILE A 120 3.35 7.73 -7.74
CA ILE A 120 4.10 6.84 -8.63
C ILE A 120 3.30 6.56 -9.91
N LYS A 121 3.93 6.76 -11.07
CA LYS A 121 3.41 6.27 -12.35
C LYS A 121 3.72 4.78 -12.49
N SER A 122 2.88 3.93 -11.91
CA SER A 122 3.06 2.46 -11.93
C SER A 122 3.19 1.88 -13.35
N THR A 123 2.54 2.50 -14.33
CA THR A 123 2.60 2.10 -15.75
C THR A 123 4.02 2.16 -16.34
N SER A 124 4.88 3.04 -15.84
CA SER A 124 6.28 3.16 -16.30
C SER A 124 7.14 1.95 -15.91
N PHE A 125 6.72 1.17 -14.92
CA PHE A 125 7.46 0.03 -14.37
C PHE A 125 6.89 -1.33 -14.76
N THR A 126 5.76 -1.37 -15.49
CA THR A 126 5.10 -2.64 -15.87
C THR A 126 5.82 -3.38 -16.99
N LYS A 127 6.77 -2.71 -17.69
CA LYS A 127 7.60 -3.32 -18.72
C LYS A 127 9.03 -3.45 -18.20
N GLY A 128 9.53 -4.68 -18.00
CA GLY A 128 10.91 -4.94 -17.64
C GLY A 128 11.12 -5.73 -16.34
N LYS A 129 12.35 -5.76 -15.83
CA LYS A 129 12.79 -6.59 -14.69
C LYS A 129 12.05 -6.28 -13.37
N LEU A 130 11.52 -5.08 -13.21
CA LEU A 130 10.80 -4.65 -12.00
C LEU A 130 9.30 -4.94 -12.03
N ALA A 131 8.74 -5.32 -13.18
CA ALA A 131 7.29 -5.55 -13.33
C ALA A 131 6.71 -6.48 -12.26
N LYS A 132 7.36 -7.62 -12.00
CA LYS A 132 6.92 -8.56 -10.95
C LYS A 132 6.90 -7.91 -9.57
N SER A 133 7.93 -7.14 -9.21
CA SER A 133 8.01 -6.47 -7.90
C SER A 133 6.92 -5.40 -7.74
N VAL A 134 6.61 -4.67 -8.81
CA VAL A 134 5.56 -3.65 -8.83
C VAL A 134 4.18 -4.28 -8.69
N TYR A 135 3.91 -5.38 -9.42
CA TYR A 135 2.66 -6.13 -9.26
C TYR A 135 2.53 -6.74 -7.85
N ASP A 136 3.64 -7.21 -7.27
CA ASP A 136 3.65 -7.75 -5.92
C ASP A 136 3.44 -6.67 -4.85
N ALA A 137 3.94 -5.46 -5.06
CA ALA A 137 3.73 -4.34 -4.17
C ALA A 137 2.25 -3.90 -4.12
N GLY A 138 1.52 -4.01 -5.24
CA GLY A 138 0.08 -3.75 -5.27
C GLY A 138 -0.29 -2.29 -5.04
N TRP A 139 0.52 -1.33 -5.49
CA TRP A 139 0.34 0.11 -5.26
C TRP A 139 -1.05 0.64 -5.67
N PHE A 140 -1.59 0.14 -6.78
CA PHE A 140 -2.93 0.51 -7.22
C PHE A 140 -3.99 0.17 -6.15
N GLU A 141 -3.92 -1.03 -5.58
CA GLU A 141 -4.87 -1.49 -4.57
C GLU A 141 -4.73 -0.70 -3.26
N ILE A 142 -3.50 -0.34 -2.86
CA ILE A 142 -3.24 0.50 -1.69
C ILE A 142 -3.90 1.86 -1.88
N LYS A 143 -3.65 2.54 -3.00
CA LYS A 143 -4.22 3.85 -3.31
C LYS A 143 -5.75 3.78 -3.39
N ARG A 144 -6.29 2.79 -4.10
CA ARG A 144 -7.74 2.58 -4.22
C ARG A 144 -8.39 2.41 -2.84
N GLN A 145 -7.77 1.62 -1.95
CA GLN A 145 -8.29 1.40 -0.61
C GLN A 145 -8.21 2.66 0.26
N LEU A 146 -7.14 3.42 0.17
CA LEU A 146 -7.03 4.69 0.89
C LEU A 146 -8.07 5.69 0.40
N ASP A 147 -8.23 5.87 -0.91
CA ASP A 147 -9.19 6.83 -1.50
C ASP A 147 -10.63 6.56 -1.01
N TYR A 148 -11.17 5.34 -1.20
CA TYR A 148 -12.55 5.11 -0.78
C TYR A 148 -12.75 5.08 0.73
N LYS A 149 -11.75 4.58 1.50
CA LYS A 149 -11.85 4.55 2.96
C LYS A 149 -11.78 5.96 3.55
N CYS A 150 -10.94 6.83 3.01
CA CYS A 150 -10.89 8.24 3.42
C CYS A 150 -12.22 8.94 3.13
N LYS A 151 -12.81 8.74 1.95
CA LYS A 151 -14.15 9.26 1.61
C LYS A 151 -15.20 8.77 2.61
N HIS A 152 -15.18 7.50 2.99
CA HIS A 152 -16.13 6.93 3.93
C HIS A 152 -15.92 7.42 5.37
N ALA A 153 -14.68 7.71 5.76
CA ALA A 153 -14.32 8.13 7.11
C ALA A 153 -14.34 9.67 7.30
N GLY A 154 -14.48 10.43 6.20
CA GLY A 154 -14.42 11.89 6.22
C GLY A 154 -12.99 12.42 6.39
N CYS A 155 -11.94 11.64 6.05
CA CYS A 155 -10.57 12.12 6.04
C CYS A 155 -10.12 12.53 4.62
N HIS A 156 -9.08 13.36 4.56
CA HIS A 156 -8.52 13.84 3.30
C HIS A 156 -7.48 12.86 2.74
N TYR A 157 -7.61 12.54 1.44
CA TYR A 157 -6.63 11.77 0.69
C TYR A 157 -6.06 12.62 -0.44
N ILE A 158 -4.72 12.76 -0.51
CA ILE A 158 -4.03 13.59 -1.50
C ILE A 158 -2.89 12.78 -2.11
N GLU A 159 -2.75 12.83 -3.44
CA GLU A 159 -1.56 12.33 -4.15
C GLU A 159 -0.67 13.51 -4.56
N VAL A 160 0.61 13.48 -4.17
CA VAL A 160 1.59 14.53 -4.45
C VAL A 160 2.77 14.03 -5.28
N ASN A 161 3.47 14.94 -5.94
CA ASN A 161 4.71 14.60 -6.63
C ASN A 161 5.76 14.14 -5.62
N GLU A 162 6.32 12.95 -5.85
CA GLU A 162 7.33 12.33 -4.97
C GLU A 162 8.78 12.61 -5.42
N ALA A 163 8.97 13.45 -6.42
CA ALA A 163 10.31 13.73 -6.95
C ALA A 163 11.25 14.16 -5.81
N TYR A 164 12.41 13.51 -5.73
CA TYR A 164 13.44 13.75 -4.72
C TYR A 164 13.04 13.49 -3.25
N SER A 165 11.85 12.98 -2.94
CA SER A 165 11.39 12.73 -1.57
C SER A 165 12.39 11.89 -0.77
N THR A 166 12.95 10.83 -1.34
CA THR A 166 13.94 9.98 -0.68
C THR A 166 15.36 10.56 -0.66
N GLN A 167 15.61 11.67 -1.39
CA GLN A 167 16.92 12.30 -1.50
C GLN A 167 17.02 13.61 -0.74
N THR A 168 15.91 14.22 -0.37
CA THR A 168 15.88 15.45 0.42
C THR A 168 15.87 15.09 1.91
N CYS A 169 16.72 15.74 2.70
CA CYS A 169 16.69 15.57 4.15
C CYS A 169 15.39 16.16 4.70
N SER A 170 14.58 15.35 5.36
CA SER A 170 13.29 15.79 5.93
C SER A 170 13.45 16.76 7.11
N CYS A 171 14.67 16.95 7.63
CA CYS A 171 14.96 17.85 8.73
C CYS A 171 15.40 19.23 8.24
N CYS A 172 16.32 19.32 7.25
CA CYS A 172 16.93 20.59 6.82
C CYS A 172 16.84 20.88 5.32
N GLY A 173 16.21 20.02 4.52
CA GLY A 173 16.06 20.21 3.08
C GLY A 173 17.31 19.91 2.24
N SER A 174 18.50 19.67 2.84
CA SER A 174 19.74 19.38 2.11
C SER A 174 19.64 18.09 1.31
N ARG A 175 20.25 18.06 0.11
CA ARG A 175 20.36 16.89 -0.76
C ARG A 175 21.80 16.41 -0.96
N GLN A 176 22.78 16.98 -0.24
CA GLN A 176 24.20 16.72 -0.52
C GLN A 176 24.61 15.29 -0.19
N ASP A 177 24.26 14.80 0.99
CA ASP A 177 24.71 13.52 1.54
C ASP A 177 23.75 12.35 1.24
N SER A 178 22.65 12.60 0.56
CA SER A 178 21.62 11.60 0.30
C SER A 178 22.07 10.54 -0.73
N PRO A 179 21.66 9.28 -0.58
CA PRO A 179 21.93 8.24 -1.55
C PRO A 179 21.27 8.55 -2.91
N LYS A 180 22.08 8.63 -3.98
CA LYS A 180 21.64 8.99 -5.33
C LYS A 180 21.85 7.85 -6.34
N GLY A 181 21.06 7.87 -7.41
CA GLY A 181 21.22 6.96 -8.53
C GLY A 181 21.05 5.47 -8.16
N ARG A 182 21.51 4.59 -9.07
CA ARG A 182 21.42 3.13 -8.87
C ARG A 182 22.28 2.62 -7.71
N ALA A 183 23.44 3.17 -7.50
CA ALA A 183 24.35 2.82 -6.40
C ALA A 183 23.71 3.10 -5.03
N GLY A 184 22.91 4.16 -4.92
CA GLY A 184 22.23 4.54 -3.70
C GLY A 184 20.97 3.72 -3.37
N LEU A 185 20.46 2.88 -4.30
CA LEU A 185 19.21 2.13 -4.07
C LEU A 185 19.30 1.12 -2.93
N GLY A 186 20.49 0.58 -2.66
CA GLY A 186 20.73 -0.37 -1.56
C GLY A 186 20.87 0.29 -0.18
N ILE A 187 21.17 1.59 -0.15
CA ILE A 187 21.44 2.32 1.10
C ILE A 187 20.10 2.68 1.76
N ARG A 188 19.84 2.10 2.92
CA ARG A 188 18.59 2.30 3.67
C ARG A 188 18.73 3.31 4.80
N VAL A 189 19.92 3.44 5.35
CA VAL A 189 20.22 4.39 6.41
C VAL A 189 21.32 5.31 5.92
N TRP A 190 21.16 6.61 6.09
CA TRP A 190 22.15 7.60 5.70
C TRP A 190 22.18 8.76 6.71
N PHE A 191 23.30 9.47 6.74
CA PHE A 191 23.56 10.55 7.68
C PHE A 191 23.65 11.89 6.93
N CYS A 192 22.87 12.85 7.33
CA CYS A 192 22.92 14.22 6.82
C CYS A 192 23.97 15.03 7.60
N ARG A 193 25.07 15.42 6.93
CA ARG A 193 26.14 16.19 7.57
C ARG A 193 25.70 17.64 7.89
N SER A 194 24.76 18.19 7.13
CA SER A 194 24.28 19.57 7.31
C SER A 194 23.54 19.75 8.65
N CYS A 195 22.67 18.80 9.04
CA CYS A 195 21.90 18.88 10.29
C CYS A 195 22.23 17.77 11.29
N LYS A 196 23.23 16.93 11.01
CA LYS A 196 23.70 15.81 11.86
C LYS A 196 22.62 14.79 12.22
N THR A 197 21.62 14.60 11.35
CA THR A 197 20.52 13.67 11.58
C THR A 197 20.72 12.40 10.77
N THR A 198 20.48 11.23 11.38
CA THR A 198 20.43 9.94 10.71
C THR A 198 19.02 9.66 10.21
N HIS A 199 18.89 9.25 8.96
CA HIS A 199 17.62 8.97 8.31
C HIS A 199 17.50 7.53 7.87
N GLN A 200 16.36 6.91 8.14
CA GLN A 200 15.90 5.76 7.38
C GLN A 200 15.28 6.29 6.06
N ARG A 201 15.79 5.85 4.93
CA ARG A 201 15.48 6.41 3.61
C ARG A 201 14.00 6.47 3.29
N ASP A 202 13.28 5.37 3.49
CA ASP A 202 11.89 5.24 3.12
C ASP A 202 10.99 6.07 4.07
N VAL A 203 11.30 6.12 5.37
CA VAL A 203 10.62 7.00 6.35
C VAL A 203 10.91 8.48 6.07
N ASN A 204 12.15 8.81 5.70
CA ASN A 204 12.51 10.17 5.28
C ASN A 204 11.71 10.59 4.03
N GLY A 205 11.57 9.68 3.05
CA GLY A 205 10.73 9.91 1.87
C GLY A 205 9.27 10.19 2.23
N ALA A 206 8.70 9.37 3.11
CA ALA A 206 7.33 9.55 3.58
C ALA A 206 7.11 10.88 4.33
N LYS A 207 8.10 11.33 5.14
CA LYS A 207 8.06 12.65 5.80
C LYS A 207 8.06 13.80 4.80
N ASN A 208 8.89 13.71 3.75
CA ASN A 208 8.92 14.71 2.70
C ASN A 208 7.62 14.72 1.87
N ILE A 209 7.04 13.57 1.57
CA ILE A 209 5.73 13.45 0.92
C ILE A 209 4.65 14.15 1.75
N LEU A 210 4.65 13.95 3.08
CA LEU A 210 3.76 14.67 3.98
C LEU A 210 3.98 16.18 3.91
N ALA A 211 5.23 16.62 3.97
CA ALA A 211 5.58 18.04 3.93
C ALA A 211 5.12 18.72 2.62
N VAL A 212 5.23 18.04 1.47
CA VAL A 212 4.68 18.53 0.19
C VAL A 212 3.16 18.64 0.26
N GLY A 213 2.46 17.62 0.79
CA GLY A 213 1.01 17.64 0.93
C GLY A 213 0.49 18.73 1.88
N LEU A 214 1.33 19.18 2.81
CA LEU A 214 1.03 20.29 3.71
C LEU A 214 1.45 21.68 3.14
N GLY A 215 1.96 21.74 1.90
CA GLY A 215 2.47 22.97 1.29
C GLY A 215 3.76 23.51 1.95
N ARG A 216 4.53 22.65 2.61
CA ARG A 216 5.77 23.03 3.30
C ARG A 216 7.03 22.83 2.43
N LEU A 217 6.90 22.09 1.34
CA LEU A 217 7.94 21.83 0.34
C LEU A 217 7.28 21.86 -1.05
N GLU A 218 8.01 22.41 -2.04
CA GLU A 218 7.65 22.39 -3.46
C GLU A 218 8.33 21.22 -4.22
#